data_fcf746e8facd0f0c5beed0d4650f56a7
#
_entry.id   fcf746e8facd0f0c5beed0d4650f56a7
#
_cell.length_a   1.000
_cell.length_b   1.000
_cell.length_c   1.000
_cell.angle_alpha   90.00
_cell.angle_beta   90.00
_cell.angle_gamma   90.00
#
_symmetry.space_group_name_H-M   'P 1'
#
loop_
_entity.id
_entity.type
_entity.pdbx_description
1 polymer ?
#
loop_
_entity_poly.entity_id
_entity_poly.type
_entity_poly.pdbx_seq_one_letter_code
_entity_poly.pdbx_strand_id
1 'polypeptide(L)'
;MRLQPVKANLIYPSRVNRTFDFSKQEIVDVEPILSRREVKKLPFIEANTKEVTIEHLKDDCIVPVFSKDNEITISHPNFIESVWEAANRFFPNESIELPEIRVSHIIKGRTPEAIHKSAKELLEEDKTIYYERMMFCFEIPSIHEDIAGNRLNLTIGGVRSYNHENLYSKKGMEKFKLFIGFKNLVCCNMCVSTDGFKSELKVMDVNGLLNAAMQLFQEYNAAKHLYYMEAFKDSYMTEHQFAQFLGKGRLYQYLPNEQRRLLPQMLMTDTQIGIVAKSFYHDDNFSLPDNQKEISMWNVYNLLTGANKSSYIDNFLDRAYNATQLADGLNKALYGDSEYTWFIQ
;
A
#
# COMPACT_ATOMS: atom_id res chain seq x y z
N MET A 1 -30.58 -12.54 -6.72
CA MET A 1 -30.11 -11.31 -6.05
C MET A 1 -29.72 -10.34 -7.17
N ARG A 2 -30.34 -9.16 -7.24
CA ARG A 2 -30.04 -8.19 -8.29
C ARG A 2 -29.06 -7.17 -7.75
N LEU A 3 -27.92 -7.00 -8.45
CA LEU A 3 -26.98 -5.90 -8.20
C LEU A 3 -27.68 -4.58 -8.55
N GLN A 4 -27.65 -3.61 -7.64
CA GLN A 4 -28.10 -2.26 -7.94
C GLN A 4 -26.86 -1.37 -8.08
N PRO A 5 -26.63 -0.77 -9.25
CA PRO A 5 -25.55 0.18 -9.44
C PRO A 5 -25.86 1.47 -8.66
N VAL A 6 -24.90 1.91 -7.87
CA VAL A 6 -24.98 3.19 -7.11
C VAL A 6 -23.77 4.02 -7.49
N LYS A 7 -23.97 5.28 -7.86
CA LYS A 7 -22.86 6.19 -8.12
C LYS A 7 -22.08 6.43 -6.83
N ALA A 8 -20.75 6.42 -6.90
CA ALA A 8 -19.86 6.47 -5.76
C ALA A 8 -20.06 7.72 -4.87
N ASN A 9 -20.52 8.82 -5.44
CA ASN A 9 -20.74 10.10 -4.77
C ASN A 9 -22.18 10.33 -4.24
N LEU A 10 -23.13 9.44 -4.53
CA LEU A 10 -24.53 9.59 -4.12
C LEU A 10 -24.84 8.97 -2.76
N ILE A 11 -23.91 8.24 -2.17
CA ILE A 11 -24.14 7.40 -0.99
C ILE A 11 -24.19 8.20 0.33
N TYR A 12 -23.61 9.40 0.35
CA TYR A 12 -23.60 10.23 1.55
C TYR A 12 -24.18 11.62 1.30
N PRO A 13 -25.30 12.00 1.94
CA PRO A 13 -25.62 13.41 2.10
C PRO A 13 -24.50 13.99 2.94
N SER A 14 -23.64 14.79 2.33
CA SER A 14 -22.52 15.46 2.99
C SER A 14 -23.04 16.32 4.15
N ARG A 15 -22.95 15.84 5.38
CA ARG A 15 -23.01 16.71 6.56
C ARG A 15 -21.75 17.52 6.78
N VAL A 16 -20.74 17.31 5.93
CA VAL A 16 -19.53 18.11 5.88
C VAL A 16 -19.61 18.98 4.63
N ASN A 17 -20.13 20.20 4.78
CA ASN A 17 -20.16 21.25 3.76
C ASN A 17 -18.75 21.80 3.42
N ARG A 18 -17.78 20.90 3.18
CA ARG A 18 -16.50 21.22 2.60
C ARG A 18 -16.17 20.11 1.61
N THR A 19 -16.72 20.26 0.41
CA THR A 19 -16.13 19.63 -0.78
C THR A 19 -14.74 20.21 -0.92
N PHE A 20 -13.71 19.41 -0.66
CA PHE A 20 -12.37 19.76 -1.06
C PHE A 20 -12.35 19.75 -2.58
N ASP A 21 -12.25 20.93 -3.15
CA ASP A 21 -12.13 21.14 -4.59
C ASP A 21 -10.66 20.92 -4.95
N PHE A 22 -10.31 19.73 -5.39
CA PHE A 22 -8.98 19.38 -5.86
C PHE A 22 -8.56 20.19 -7.11
N SER A 23 -9.47 20.95 -7.72
CA SER A 23 -9.21 21.77 -8.92
C SER A 23 -8.63 23.16 -8.62
N LYS A 24 -8.56 23.57 -7.35
CA LYS A 24 -8.15 24.91 -6.93
C LYS A 24 -6.77 25.00 -6.29
N GLN A 25 -5.82 24.24 -6.74
CA GLN A 25 -4.43 24.65 -6.56
C GLN A 25 -4.08 25.59 -7.72
N GLU A 26 -4.00 26.89 -7.44
CA GLU A 26 -3.39 27.85 -8.34
C GLU A 26 -1.98 27.37 -8.67
N ILE A 27 -1.77 27.02 -9.93
CA ILE A 27 -0.44 26.82 -10.48
C ILE A 27 0.24 28.19 -10.42
N VAL A 28 1.11 28.38 -9.45
CA VAL A 28 2.05 29.48 -9.47
C VAL A 28 3.01 29.17 -10.61
N ASP A 29 2.85 29.88 -11.71
CA ASP A 29 3.78 29.86 -12.85
C ASP A 29 5.18 30.27 -12.35
N VAL A 30 6.00 29.30 -12.02
CA VAL A 30 7.44 29.48 -11.88
C VAL A 30 8.04 29.21 -13.24
N GLU A 31 8.60 30.24 -13.87
CA GLU A 31 9.26 30.16 -15.16
C GLU A 31 10.24 28.97 -15.26
N PRO A 32 10.33 28.30 -16.42
CA PRO A 32 11.10 27.09 -16.57
C PRO A 32 12.60 27.38 -16.60
N ILE A 33 13.27 27.18 -15.49
CA ILE A 33 14.73 27.05 -15.49
C ILE A 33 15.08 25.62 -15.84
N LEU A 34 15.58 25.42 -17.06
CA LEU A 34 16.28 24.26 -17.60
C LEU A 34 15.48 22.94 -17.67
N SER A 35 15.45 22.40 -18.87
CA SER A 35 14.96 21.09 -19.25
C SER A 35 15.16 20.01 -18.19
N ARG A 36 14.22 19.89 -17.27
CA ARG A 36 14.06 18.65 -16.49
C ARG A 36 13.60 17.57 -17.46
N ARG A 37 14.46 16.60 -17.75
CA ARG A 37 14.00 15.28 -18.21
C ARG A 37 12.83 14.93 -17.31
N GLU A 38 11.66 14.65 -17.86
CA GLU A 38 10.55 14.06 -17.13
C GLU A 38 11.08 12.79 -16.47
N VAL A 39 11.38 12.88 -15.18
CA VAL A 39 11.73 11.71 -14.39
C VAL A 39 10.42 10.96 -14.25
N LYS A 40 10.26 9.90 -15.04
CA LYS A 40 9.10 9.03 -15.02
C LYS A 40 8.97 8.52 -13.57
N LYS A 41 7.99 9.04 -12.83
CA LYS A 41 7.76 8.66 -11.42
C LYS A 41 7.53 7.15 -11.38
N LEU A 42 8.42 6.41 -10.72
CA LEU A 42 8.26 4.97 -10.59
C LEU A 42 7.03 4.68 -9.73
N PRO A 43 6.18 3.72 -10.12
CA PRO A 43 5.02 3.37 -9.31
C PRO A 43 5.46 2.68 -8.01
N PHE A 44 4.69 2.90 -6.94
CA PHE A 44 4.92 2.22 -5.66
C PHE A 44 4.48 0.74 -5.70
N ILE A 45 3.65 0.35 -6.65
CA ILE A 45 3.22 -1.03 -6.93
C ILE A 45 3.23 -1.29 -8.45
N GLU A 46 3.88 -2.38 -8.86
CA GLU A 46 4.09 -2.73 -10.28
C GLU A 46 3.21 -3.89 -10.74
N ALA A 47 2.62 -4.65 -9.82
CA ALA A 47 1.67 -5.70 -10.16
C ALA A 47 0.57 -5.16 -11.07
N ASN A 48 -0.16 -6.03 -11.75
CA ASN A 48 -1.21 -5.69 -12.74
C ASN A 48 -2.23 -4.67 -12.21
N THR A 49 -1.79 -3.43 -12.08
CA THR A 49 -2.55 -2.28 -11.57
C THR A 49 -2.56 -1.15 -12.59
N LYS A 50 -3.58 -0.31 -12.48
CA LYS A 50 -3.74 0.90 -13.29
C LYS A 50 -3.80 2.11 -12.35
N GLU A 51 -3.15 3.21 -12.73
CA GLU A 51 -3.33 4.50 -12.08
C GLU A 51 -4.64 5.13 -12.53
N VAL A 52 -5.37 5.72 -11.59
CA VAL A 52 -6.63 6.45 -11.85
C VAL A 52 -6.69 7.68 -10.96
N THR A 53 -7.53 8.65 -11.37
CA THR A 53 -7.81 9.83 -10.57
C THR A 53 -8.99 9.60 -9.62
N ILE A 54 -9.12 10.46 -8.61
CA ILE A 54 -10.25 10.38 -7.68
C ILE A 54 -11.57 10.77 -8.38
N GLU A 55 -11.51 11.69 -9.35
CA GLU A 55 -12.64 12.10 -10.17
C GLU A 55 -13.18 10.91 -10.97
N HIS A 56 -12.30 10.14 -11.61
CA HIS A 56 -12.69 8.91 -12.31
C HIS A 56 -13.42 7.93 -11.39
N LEU A 57 -12.95 7.77 -10.14
CA LEU A 57 -13.61 6.89 -9.17
C LEU A 57 -14.97 7.42 -8.72
N LYS A 58 -15.17 8.76 -8.70
CA LYS A 58 -16.43 9.40 -8.31
C LYS A 58 -17.47 9.39 -9.41
N ASP A 59 -17.05 9.74 -10.62
CA ASP A 59 -17.96 10.08 -11.70
C ASP A 59 -18.29 8.89 -12.60
N ASP A 60 -17.30 8.01 -12.82
CA ASP A 60 -17.44 6.90 -13.78
C ASP A 60 -17.70 5.55 -13.10
N CYS A 61 -17.37 5.40 -11.81
CA CYS A 61 -17.45 4.12 -11.12
C CYS A 61 -18.71 3.99 -10.26
N ILE A 62 -19.20 2.75 -10.17
CA ILE A 62 -20.23 2.37 -9.20
C ILE A 62 -19.62 1.75 -7.95
N VAL A 63 -20.39 1.71 -6.87
CA VAL A 63 -20.11 0.87 -5.71
C VAL A 63 -20.85 -0.45 -5.88
N PRO A 64 -20.18 -1.61 -5.86
CA PRO A 64 -20.88 -2.89 -5.94
C PRO A 64 -21.68 -3.13 -4.65
N VAL A 65 -23.00 -3.12 -4.77
CA VAL A 65 -23.90 -3.41 -3.65
C VAL A 65 -24.54 -4.77 -3.87
N PHE A 66 -24.31 -5.69 -2.95
CA PHE A 66 -24.80 -7.06 -3.02
C PHE A 66 -25.93 -7.34 -2.02
N SER A 67 -26.26 -6.38 -1.15
CA SER A 67 -27.29 -6.48 -0.12
C SER A 67 -28.67 -6.02 -0.63
N LYS A 68 -29.74 -6.60 -0.07
CA LYS A 68 -31.12 -6.13 -0.29
C LYS A 68 -31.48 -4.97 0.63
N ASP A 69 -30.70 -4.73 1.67
CA ASP A 69 -30.93 -3.68 2.64
C ASP A 69 -30.21 -2.40 2.18
N ASN A 70 -30.79 -1.25 2.44
CA ASN A 70 -30.26 0.07 2.06
C ASN A 70 -29.01 0.46 2.90
N GLU A 71 -28.17 -0.49 3.25
CA GLU A 71 -26.93 -0.20 3.97
C GLU A 71 -25.95 0.47 3.04
N ILE A 72 -25.39 1.57 3.51
CA ILE A 72 -24.48 2.41 2.75
C ILE A 72 -23.08 1.77 2.81
N THR A 73 -22.60 1.30 1.67
CA THR A 73 -21.22 0.82 1.51
C THR A 73 -20.27 2.00 1.32
N ILE A 74 -19.19 2.08 2.10
CA ILE A 74 -18.16 3.11 1.94
C ILE A 74 -17.51 2.92 0.57
N SER A 75 -17.53 3.92 -0.28
CA SER A 75 -16.90 3.88 -1.62
C SER A 75 -15.38 4.03 -1.53
N HIS A 76 -14.64 3.69 -2.61
CA HIS A 76 -13.22 3.99 -2.70
C HIS A 76 -12.91 5.49 -2.52
N PRO A 77 -13.62 6.44 -3.19
CA PRO A 77 -13.43 7.86 -2.95
C PRO A 77 -13.66 8.25 -1.49
N ASN A 78 -14.74 7.76 -0.86
CA ASN A 78 -15.02 8.09 0.54
C ASN A 78 -13.92 7.60 1.48
N PHE A 79 -13.31 6.44 1.19
CA PHE A 79 -12.17 5.96 1.95
C PHE A 79 -10.96 6.91 1.81
N ILE A 80 -10.60 7.29 0.60
CA ILE A 80 -9.50 8.22 0.34
C ILE A 80 -9.75 9.56 1.04
N GLU A 81 -10.94 10.14 0.85
CA GLU A 81 -11.32 11.44 1.42
C GLU A 81 -11.33 11.44 2.95
N SER A 82 -11.80 10.34 3.57
CA SER A 82 -11.80 10.23 5.04
C SER A 82 -10.40 10.21 5.62
N VAL A 83 -9.48 9.46 4.98
CA VAL A 83 -8.08 9.39 5.44
C VAL A 83 -7.35 10.70 5.16
N TRP A 84 -7.63 11.34 4.02
CA TRP A 84 -7.12 12.65 3.68
C TRP A 84 -7.56 13.73 4.68
N GLU A 85 -8.83 13.73 5.04
CA GLU A 85 -9.38 14.64 6.05
C GLU A 85 -8.74 14.39 7.42
N ALA A 86 -8.57 13.13 7.82
CA ALA A 86 -7.87 12.78 9.05
C ALA A 86 -6.42 13.31 9.05
N ALA A 87 -5.71 13.18 7.93
CA ALA A 87 -4.34 13.67 7.79
C ALA A 87 -4.28 15.20 7.88
N ASN A 88 -5.18 15.93 7.19
CA ASN A 88 -5.25 17.38 7.28
C ASN A 88 -5.55 17.88 8.69
N ARG A 89 -6.38 17.17 9.45
CA ARG A 89 -6.66 17.51 10.86
C ARG A 89 -5.48 17.22 11.79
N PHE A 90 -4.75 16.14 11.51
CA PHE A 90 -3.62 15.73 12.35
C PHE A 90 -2.35 16.53 12.06
N PHE A 91 -2.14 16.91 10.80
CA PHE A 91 -0.99 17.67 10.31
C PHE A 91 -1.42 19.03 9.73
N PRO A 92 -2.02 19.94 10.54
CA PRO A 92 -2.73 21.12 10.03
C PRO A 92 -1.83 22.17 9.37
N ASN A 93 -0.51 22.11 9.58
CA ASN A 93 0.46 23.07 9.04
C ASN A 93 1.31 22.47 7.91
N GLU A 94 1.03 21.24 7.51
CA GLU A 94 1.82 20.52 6.53
C GLU A 94 1.13 20.50 5.16
N SER A 95 1.93 20.56 4.10
CA SER A 95 1.44 20.34 2.74
C SER A 95 1.35 18.86 2.45
N ILE A 96 0.15 18.38 2.13
CA ILE A 96 -0.10 16.99 1.80
C ILE A 96 -0.25 16.88 0.29
N GLU A 97 0.57 16.03 -0.36
CA GLU A 97 0.51 15.80 -1.80
C GLU A 97 -0.79 15.09 -2.19
N LEU A 98 -1.22 15.27 -3.45
CA LEU A 98 -2.37 14.55 -4.00
C LEU A 98 -2.14 13.03 -3.95
N PRO A 99 -3.19 12.24 -3.70
CA PRO A 99 -3.06 10.80 -3.61
C PRO A 99 -2.69 10.16 -4.95
N GLU A 100 -1.67 9.32 -4.94
CA GLU A 100 -1.43 8.35 -6.00
C GLU A 100 -2.36 7.16 -5.77
N ILE A 101 -3.24 6.88 -6.75
CA ILE A 101 -4.29 5.85 -6.63
C ILE A 101 -4.02 4.75 -7.64
N ARG A 102 -3.92 3.52 -7.17
CA ARG A 102 -3.74 2.31 -7.99
C ARG A 102 -4.92 1.36 -7.80
N VAL A 103 -5.46 0.88 -8.91
CA VAL A 103 -6.62 -0.02 -8.91
C VAL A 103 -6.32 -1.32 -9.65
N SER A 104 -7.07 -2.37 -9.33
CA SER A 104 -7.05 -3.65 -10.07
C SER A 104 -7.58 -3.48 -11.50
N HIS A 105 -7.71 -4.58 -12.24
CA HIS A 105 -8.39 -4.55 -13.51
C HIS A 105 -9.85 -4.09 -13.35
N ILE A 106 -10.35 -3.41 -14.40
CA ILE A 106 -11.71 -2.92 -14.47
C ILE A 106 -12.71 -4.09 -14.58
N ILE A 107 -13.76 -4.05 -13.76
CA ILE A 107 -14.90 -4.94 -13.87
C ILE A 107 -16.03 -4.19 -14.56
N LYS A 108 -16.52 -4.74 -15.67
CA LYS A 108 -17.58 -4.16 -16.48
C LYS A 108 -18.90 -4.88 -16.20
N GLY A 109 -19.94 -4.11 -16.05
CA GLY A 109 -21.29 -4.58 -15.82
C GLY A 109 -22.32 -3.83 -16.66
N ARG A 110 -23.58 -4.00 -16.30
CA ARG A 110 -24.74 -3.33 -16.91
C ARG A 110 -25.63 -2.77 -15.82
N THR A 111 -26.34 -1.71 -16.13
CA THR A 111 -27.43 -1.25 -15.26
C THR A 111 -28.53 -2.31 -15.18
N PRO A 112 -29.36 -2.33 -14.13
CA PRO A 112 -30.47 -3.27 -14.01
C PRO A 112 -31.42 -3.22 -15.19
N GLU A 113 -31.67 -2.04 -15.75
CA GLU A 113 -32.55 -1.79 -16.88
C GLU A 113 -32.01 -2.38 -18.20
N ALA A 114 -30.69 -2.51 -18.30
CA ALA A 114 -30.00 -2.99 -19.49
C ALA A 114 -29.67 -4.49 -19.47
N ILE A 115 -30.04 -5.23 -18.43
CA ILE A 115 -29.71 -6.66 -18.28
C ILE A 115 -30.20 -7.48 -19.51
N HIS A 116 -31.35 -7.12 -20.08
CA HIS A 116 -31.99 -7.84 -21.19
C HIS A 116 -31.55 -7.33 -22.55
N LYS A 117 -30.82 -6.22 -22.65
CA LYS A 117 -30.34 -5.69 -23.95
C LYS A 117 -29.24 -6.58 -24.52
N SER A 118 -29.21 -6.74 -25.82
CA SER A 118 -28.07 -7.37 -26.49
C SER A 118 -26.84 -6.49 -26.43
N ALA A 119 -25.64 -7.06 -26.60
CA ALA A 119 -24.39 -6.28 -26.54
C ALA A 119 -24.33 -5.15 -27.59
N LYS A 120 -25.04 -5.27 -28.69
CA LYS A 120 -25.10 -4.28 -29.78
C LYS A 120 -26.04 -3.11 -29.47
N GLU A 121 -26.98 -3.30 -28.56
CA GLU A 121 -28.01 -2.33 -28.17
C GLU A 121 -27.61 -1.55 -26.89
N LEU A 122 -26.47 -1.89 -26.29
CA LEU A 122 -25.99 -1.20 -25.08
C LEU A 122 -25.50 0.20 -25.43
N LEU A 123 -26.12 1.19 -24.80
CA LEU A 123 -25.65 2.57 -24.78
C LEU A 123 -24.57 2.74 -23.69
N GLU A 124 -23.84 3.85 -23.68
CA GLU A 124 -22.82 4.12 -22.64
C GLU A 124 -23.44 4.23 -21.24
N GLU A 125 -24.63 4.82 -21.14
CA GLU A 125 -25.43 4.92 -19.90
C GLU A 125 -25.90 3.57 -19.33
N ASP A 126 -25.93 2.53 -20.17
CA ASP A 126 -26.28 1.16 -19.77
C ASP A 126 -25.08 0.42 -19.15
N LYS A 127 -23.88 0.95 -19.31
CA LYS A 127 -22.65 0.30 -18.89
C LYS A 127 -22.25 0.78 -17.50
N THR A 128 -21.79 -0.15 -16.69
CA THR A 128 -21.24 0.14 -15.36
C THR A 128 -19.82 -0.38 -15.24
N ILE A 129 -19.02 0.33 -14.49
CA ILE A 129 -17.66 -0.09 -14.17
C ILE A 129 -17.40 0.03 -12.68
N TYR A 130 -16.57 -0.86 -12.16
CA TYR A 130 -15.99 -0.71 -10.83
C TYR A 130 -14.64 -1.40 -10.74
N TYR A 131 -13.90 -1.09 -9.70
CA TYR A 131 -12.64 -1.73 -9.34
C TYR A 131 -12.82 -2.48 -8.03
N GLU A 132 -12.49 -3.76 -8.03
CA GLU A 132 -12.65 -4.59 -6.84
C GLU A 132 -11.63 -4.25 -5.76
N ARG A 133 -10.40 -3.90 -6.19
CA ARG A 133 -9.28 -3.57 -5.29
C ARG A 133 -8.73 -2.21 -5.62
N MET A 134 -8.46 -1.45 -4.58
CA MET A 134 -7.85 -0.14 -4.68
C MET A 134 -6.82 0.04 -3.56
N MET A 135 -5.69 0.65 -3.89
CA MET A 135 -4.71 1.17 -2.96
C MET A 135 -4.42 2.62 -3.31
N PHE A 136 -4.25 3.43 -2.29
CA PHE A 136 -3.77 4.80 -2.45
C PHE A 136 -2.68 5.11 -1.44
N CYS A 137 -1.85 6.09 -1.76
CA CYS A 137 -0.96 6.73 -0.82
C CYS A 137 -0.78 8.19 -1.17
N PHE A 138 -0.47 9.00 -0.17
CA PHE A 138 -0.06 10.39 -0.33
C PHE A 138 1.09 10.70 0.64
N GLU A 139 1.91 11.65 0.24
CA GLU A 139 3.13 12.03 0.95
C GLU A 139 2.96 13.36 1.66
N ILE A 140 3.72 13.53 2.75
CA ILE A 140 3.89 14.80 3.46
C ILE A 140 5.39 15.16 3.36
N PRO A 141 5.83 15.83 2.27
CA PRO A 141 7.26 16.02 1.97
C PRO A 141 8.04 16.86 2.97
N SER A 142 7.34 17.68 3.76
CA SER A 142 7.93 18.47 4.85
C SER A 142 8.38 17.60 6.04
N ILE A 143 7.79 16.41 6.21
CA ILE A 143 8.17 15.43 7.22
C ILE A 143 8.97 14.33 6.54
N HIS A 144 10.28 14.42 6.62
CA HIS A 144 11.20 13.49 5.97
C HIS A 144 12.45 13.23 6.79
N GLU A 145 13.17 12.18 6.43
CA GLU A 145 14.50 11.84 6.95
C GLU A 145 15.38 11.29 5.84
N ASP A 146 16.69 11.44 5.97
CA ASP A 146 17.68 10.91 5.03
C ASP A 146 18.45 9.74 5.69
N ILE A 147 18.25 8.53 5.15
CA ILE A 147 18.94 7.31 5.61
C ILE A 147 19.83 6.77 4.50
N ALA A 148 21.12 6.62 4.75
CA ALA A 148 22.11 6.14 3.80
C ALA A 148 22.04 6.87 2.43
N GLY A 149 21.80 8.19 2.45
CA GLY A 149 21.68 9.01 1.25
C GLY A 149 20.34 8.88 0.51
N ASN A 150 19.36 8.19 1.11
CA ASN A 150 18.02 8.03 0.55
C ASN A 150 17.03 8.88 1.34
N ARG A 151 16.32 9.77 0.66
CA ARG A 151 15.26 10.57 1.27
C ARG A 151 14.00 9.74 1.42
N LEU A 152 13.46 9.77 2.64
CA LEU A 152 12.25 9.08 3.05
C LEU A 152 11.20 10.11 3.45
N ASN A 153 10.10 10.21 2.71
CA ASN A 153 8.98 11.08 3.05
C ASN A 153 7.95 10.33 3.89
N LEU A 154 7.39 11.00 4.91
CA LEU A 154 6.24 10.47 5.63
C LEU A 154 5.10 10.23 4.64
N THR A 155 4.52 9.04 4.69
CA THR A 155 3.52 8.59 3.72
C THR A 155 2.37 7.90 4.45
N ILE A 156 1.16 8.25 4.04
CA ILE A 156 -0.08 7.69 4.56
C ILE A 156 -0.81 7.05 3.39
N GLY A 157 -1.49 5.93 3.64
CA GLY A 157 -2.28 5.31 2.61
C GLY A 157 -3.07 4.10 3.11
N GLY A 158 -3.80 3.48 2.21
CA GLY A 158 -4.63 2.36 2.57
C GLY A 158 -5.01 1.48 1.40
N VAL A 159 -5.50 0.30 1.75
CA VAL A 159 -5.99 -0.71 0.82
C VAL A 159 -7.43 -1.05 1.16
N ARG A 160 -8.24 -1.14 0.13
CA ARG A 160 -9.57 -1.71 0.19
C ARG A 160 -9.79 -2.74 -0.90
N SER A 161 -10.48 -3.81 -0.52
CA SER A 161 -10.87 -4.89 -1.43
C SER A 161 -12.30 -5.31 -1.12
N TYR A 162 -13.22 -5.09 -2.03
CA TYR A 162 -14.64 -5.44 -1.85
C TYR A 162 -14.86 -6.94 -1.65
N ASN A 163 -14.01 -7.80 -2.22
CA ASN A 163 -14.13 -9.26 -2.07
C ASN A 163 -13.77 -9.79 -0.68
N HIS A 164 -13.15 -8.97 0.17
CA HIS A 164 -12.87 -9.34 1.57
C HIS A 164 -14.07 -9.11 2.50
N GLU A 165 -15.11 -8.48 1.97
CA GLU A 165 -16.34 -8.23 2.71
C GLU A 165 -17.30 -9.39 2.54
N ASN A 166 -18.02 -9.74 3.61
CA ASN A 166 -19.12 -10.69 3.48
C ASN A 166 -20.33 -9.96 2.89
N LEU A 167 -20.34 -9.79 1.59
CA LEU A 167 -21.35 -9.06 0.82
C LEU A 167 -22.77 -9.66 0.94
N TYR A 168 -22.90 -10.82 1.58
CA TYR A 168 -24.18 -11.48 1.88
C TYR A 168 -24.63 -11.31 3.33
N SER A 169 -23.82 -10.70 4.18
CA SER A 169 -24.17 -10.43 5.56
C SER A 169 -24.98 -9.13 5.67
N LYS A 170 -26.08 -9.20 6.40
CA LYS A 170 -26.99 -8.05 6.57
C LYS A 170 -26.45 -6.92 7.44
N LYS A 171 -25.38 -7.13 8.21
CA LYS A 171 -24.75 -6.16 9.11
C LYS A 171 -23.28 -6.49 9.32
N GLY A 172 -22.49 -6.44 8.27
CA GLY A 172 -21.05 -6.64 8.36
C GLY A 172 -20.32 -5.31 8.48
N MET A 173 -19.37 -5.21 9.43
CA MET A 173 -18.40 -4.13 9.40
C MET A 173 -17.56 -4.24 8.15
N GLU A 174 -17.34 -3.12 7.46
CA GLU A 174 -16.48 -3.06 6.30
C GLU A 174 -15.01 -3.11 6.70
N LYS A 175 -14.19 -3.77 5.88
CA LYS A 175 -12.78 -4.03 6.17
C LYS A 175 -11.88 -3.15 5.34
N PHE A 176 -10.91 -2.55 6.03
CA PHE A 176 -9.89 -1.70 5.42
C PHE A 176 -8.52 -2.08 5.96
N LYS A 177 -7.47 -1.78 5.20
CA LYS A 177 -6.10 -1.73 5.70
C LYS A 177 -5.64 -0.29 5.61
N LEU A 178 -5.00 0.20 6.66
CA LEU A 178 -4.52 1.57 6.75
C LEU A 178 -3.09 1.57 7.26
N PHE A 179 -2.24 2.43 6.70
CA PHE A 179 -0.89 2.60 7.16
C PHE A 179 -0.46 4.06 7.21
N ILE A 180 0.48 4.33 8.09
CA ILE A 180 1.36 5.48 8.14
C ILE A 180 2.79 4.96 8.27
N GLY A 181 3.71 5.50 7.47
CA GLY A 181 5.09 5.03 7.41
C GLY A 181 5.92 5.95 6.54
N PHE A 182 6.93 5.42 5.87
CA PHE A 182 7.79 6.20 5.00
C PHE A 182 7.82 5.61 3.59
N LYS A 183 8.05 6.47 2.60
CA LYS A 183 8.32 6.08 1.20
C LYS A 183 9.72 6.54 0.83
N ASN A 184 10.55 5.59 0.40
CA ASN A 184 11.87 5.90 -0.14
C ASN A 184 11.72 6.50 -1.53
N LEU A 185 12.19 7.74 -1.74
CA LEU A 185 12.00 8.45 -3.00
C LEU A 185 12.88 7.93 -4.14
N VAL A 186 13.97 7.24 -3.83
CA VAL A 186 14.88 6.68 -4.85
C VAL A 186 14.21 5.54 -5.61
N CYS A 187 13.49 4.69 -4.90
CA CYS A 187 12.89 3.47 -5.46
C CYS A 187 11.38 3.38 -5.27
N CYS A 188 10.74 4.35 -4.61
CA CYS A 188 9.31 4.33 -4.24
C CYS A 188 8.91 3.11 -3.38
N ASN A 189 9.84 2.54 -2.63
CA ASN A 189 9.56 1.46 -1.70
C ASN A 189 8.82 1.98 -0.45
N MET A 190 7.82 1.21 0.00
CA MET A 190 7.07 1.52 1.22
C MET A 190 7.70 0.86 2.43
N CYS A 191 8.03 1.67 3.44
CA CYS A 191 8.54 1.26 4.73
C CYS A 191 7.38 1.33 5.74
N VAL A 192 6.94 0.17 6.23
CA VAL A 192 5.76 0.05 7.11
C VAL A 192 6.18 -0.62 8.41
N SER A 193 5.94 0.05 9.55
CA SER A 193 6.24 -0.47 10.88
C SER A 193 5.02 -1.09 11.58
N THR A 194 5.26 -1.75 12.70
CA THR A 194 4.22 -2.43 13.50
C THR A 194 3.15 -1.47 14.03
N ASP A 195 3.57 -0.31 14.54
CA ASP A 195 2.71 0.71 15.12
C ASP A 195 2.07 1.62 14.06
N GLY A 196 2.60 1.59 12.84
CA GLY A 196 2.08 2.31 11.69
C GLY A 196 1.12 1.51 10.81
N PHE A 197 0.67 0.31 11.20
CA PHE A 197 -0.16 -0.54 10.33
C PHE A 197 -1.34 -1.19 11.04
N LYS A 198 -2.52 -0.99 10.49
CA LYS A 198 -3.76 -1.70 10.87
C LYS A 198 -4.17 -2.62 9.72
N SER A 199 -3.90 -3.92 9.89
CA SER A 199 -4.14 -4.94 8.86
C SER A 199 -5.62 -5.34 8.72
N GLU A 200 -6.43 -5.13 9.75
CA GLU A 200 -7.85 -5.48 9.77
C GLU A 200 -8.65 -4.41 10.52
N LEU A 201 -8.78 -3.23 9.91
CA LEU A 201 -9.64 -2.18 10.42
C LEU A 201 -11.08 -2.47 10.03
N LYS A 202 -11.96 -2.59 11.03
CA LYS A 202 -13.41 -2.83 10.84
C LYS A 202 -14.18 -1.61 11.27
N VAL A 203 -14.95 -1.02 10.36
CA VAL A 203 -15.78 0.16 10.62
C VAL A 203 -17.16 -0.01 10.01
N MET A 204 -18.14 0.72 10.56
CA MET A 204 -19.52 0.71 10.07
C MET A 204 -19.82 1.90 9.15
N ASP A 205 -19.06 2.99 9.29
CA ASP A 205 -19.32 4.24 8.58
C ASP A 205 -18.05 5.07 8.38
N VAL A 206 -18.17 6.16 7.65
CA VAL A 206 -17.09 7.10 7.33
C VAL A 206 -16.52 7.78 8.58
N ASN A 207 -17.37 8.08 9.57
CA ASN A 207 -16.89 8.70 10.82
C ASN A 207 -16.03 7.74 11.63
N GLY A 208 -16.44 6.47 11.70
CA GLY A 208 -15.63 5.41 12.30
C GLY A 208 -14.27 5.26 11.62
N LEU A 209 -14.24 5.38 10.28
CA LEU A 209 -13.02 5.32 9.50
C LEU A 209 -12.10 6.51 9.78
N LEU A 210 -12.63 7.74 9.81
CA LEU A 210 -11.88 8.94 10.14
C LEU A 210 -11.28 8.86 11.56
N ASN A 211 -12.06 8.44 12.54
CA ASN A 211 -11.60 8.29 13.92
C ASN A 211 -10.49 7.22 14.04
N ALA A 212 -10.64 6.11 13.33
CA ALA A 212 -9.62 5.05 13.32
C ALA A 212 -8.32 5.51 12.65
N ALA A 213 -8.40 6.33 11.60
CA ALA A 213 -7.22 6.94 10.99
C ALA A 213 -6.52 7.90 11.96
N MET A 214 -7.27 8.77 12.63
CA MET A 214 -6.73 9.67 13.65
C MET A 214 -6.05 8.91 14.79
N GLN A 215 -6.66 7.82 15.25
CA GLN A 215 -6.08 6.96 16.28
C GLN A 215 -4.76 6.33 15.82
N LEU A 216 -4.71 5.81 14.59
CA LEU A 216 -3.47 5.24 14.04
C LEU A 216 -2.35 6.27 13.99
N PHE A 217 -2.65 7.51 13.57
CA PHE A 217 -1.65 8.59 13.51
C PHE A 217 -1.13 8.98 14.91
N GLN A 218 -1.98 8.94 15.93
CA GLN A 218 -1.60 9.19 17.33
C GLN A 218 -0.73 8.06 17.91
N GLU A 219 -1.00 6.81 17.53
CA GLU A 219 -0.27 5.64 18.01
C GLU A 219 1.09 5.46 17.33
N TYR A 220 1.26 6.01 16.12
CA TYR A 220 2.47 5.85 15.32
C TYR A 220 3.65 6.64 15.90
N ASN A 221 4.78 5.97 16.07
CA ASN A 221 6.03 6.57 16.53
C ASN A 221 7.07 6.61 15.40
N ALA A 222 7.07 7.71 14.63
CA ALA A 222 7.99 7.92 13.53
C ALA A 222 9.46 7.82 13.95
N ALA A 223 9.84 8.40 15.11
CA ALA A 223 11.22 8.37 15.59
C ALA A 223 11.69 6.94 15.88
N LYS A 224 10.84 6.10 16.46
CA LYS A 224 11.14 4.69 16.68
C LYS A 224 11.30 3.93 15.36
N HIS A 225 10.45 4.20 14.38
CA HIS A 225 10.53 3.57 13.05
C HIS A 225 11.84 3.95 12.35
N LEU A 226 12.18 5.24 12.34
CA LEU A 226 13.43 5.75 11.77
C LEU A 226 14.66 5.17 12.48
N TYR A 227 14.64 5.06 13.81
CA TYR A 227 15.72 4.45 14.57
C TYR A 227 16.04 3.01 14.14
N TYR A 228 15.02 2.20 13.91
CA TYR A 228 15.24 0.83 13.39
C TYR A 228 15.83 0.83 11.98
N MET A 229 15.33 1.69 11.10
CA MET A 229 15.84 1.77 9.73
C MET A 229 17.28 2.29 9.70
N GLU A 230 17.61 3.25 10.58
CA GLU A 230 18.97 3.78 10.73
C GLU A 230 19.97 2.69 11.14
N ALA A 231 19.56 1.77 12.04
CA ALA A 231 20.40 0.67 12.47
C ALA A 231 20.76 -0.31 11.34
N PHE A 232 19.97 -0.37 10.27
CA PHE A 232 20.23 -1.27 9.14
C PHE A 232 21.45 -0.85 8.30
N LYS A 233 21.85 0.43 8.31
CA LYS A 233 23.01 0.89 7.53
C LYS A 233 24.34 0.38 8.06
N ASP A 234 24.43 0.15 9.38
CA ASP A 234 25.67 -0.21 10.06
C ASP A 234 25.81 -1.73 10.31
N SER A 235 24.86 -2.52 9.81
CA SER A 235 24.84 -3.98 9.90
C SER A 235 25.00 -4.58 8.52
N TYR A 236 25.77 -5.67 8.41
CA TYR A 236 26.13 -6.28 7.15
C TYR A 236 25.85 -7.79 7.16
N MET A 237 25.37 -8.28 6.04
CA MET A 237 25.15 -9.70 5.76
C MET A 237 26.15 -10.16 4.70
N THR A 238 26.85 -11.28 4.95
CA THR A 238 27.73 -11.88 3.95
C THR A 238 26.90 -12.45 2.79
N GLU A 239 27.48 -12.56 1.61
CA GLU A 239 26.86 -13.22 0.46
C GLU A 239 26.39 -14.64 0.79
N HIS A 240 27.17 -15.39 1.62
CA HIS A 240 26.81 -16.73 2.06
C HIS A 240 25.52 -16.71 2.92
N GLN A 241 25.42 -15.83 3.90
CA GLN A 241 24.21 -15.68 4.74
C GLN A 241 23.00 -15.24 3.91
N PHE A 242 23.24 -14.35 2.92
CA PHE A 242 22.17 -13.94 2.01
C PHE A 242 21.70 -15.10 1.13
N ALA A 243 22.60 -15.92 0.62
CA ALA A 243 22.26 -17.14 -0.14
C ALA A 243 21.48 -18.15 0.73
N GLN A 244 21.86 -18.32 2.00
CA GLN A 244 21.12 -19.13 2.96
C GLN A 244 19.71 -18.57 3.18
N PHE A 245 19.58 -17.24 3.38
CA PHE A 245 18.28 -16.58 3.52
C PHE A 245 17.36 -16.86 2.32
N LEU A 246 17.85 -16.71 1.11
CA LEU A 246 17.08 -17.02 -0.10
C LEU A 246 16.67 -18.49 -0.19
N GLY A 247 17.62 -19.40 0.06
CA GLY A 247 17.37 -20.85 0.06
C GLY A 247 16.35 -21.28 1.11
N LYS A 248 16.54 -20.82 2.36
CA LYS A 248 15.63 -21.10 3.47
C LYS A 248 14.25 -20.43 3.27
N GLY A 249 14.20 -19.20 2.77
CA GLY A 249 12.95 -18.52 2.44
C GLY A 249 12.15 -19.28 1.38
N ARG A 250 12.81 -19.87 0.40
CA ARG A 250 12.17 -20.73 -0.58
C ARG A 250 11.68 -22.04 0.04
N LEU A 251 12.49 -22.70 0.85
CA LEU A 251 12.12 -23.93 1.56
C LEU A 251 10.95 -23.70 2.53
N TYR A 252 10.91 -22.54 3.20
CA TYR A 252 9.85 -22.17 4.13
C TYR A 252 8.43 -22.37 3.57
N GLN A 253 8.23 -22.13 2.28
CA GLN A 253 6.93 -22.25 1.63
C GLN A 253 6.44 -23.70 1.56
N TYR A 254 7.36 -24.64 1.56
CA TYR A 254 7.10 -26.10 1.44
C TYR A 254 7.18 -26.83 2.77
N LEU A 255 7.49 -26.13 3.87
CA LEU A 255 7.51 -26.75 5.19
C LEU A 255 6.13 -27.24 5.62
N PRO A 256 6.05 -28.38 6.33
CA PRO A 256 4.84 -28.79 7.02
C PRO A 256 4.31 -27.68 7.93
N ASN A 257 2.99 -27.55 8.04
CA ASN A 257 2.36 -26.47 8.81
C ASN A 257 2.83 -26.43 10.27
N GLU A 258 3.08 -27.57 10.89
CA GLU A 258 3.57 -27.68 12.28
C GLU A 258 4.95 -27.03 12.44
N GLN A 259 5.87 -27.31 11.50
CA GLN A 259 7.21 -26.72 11.52
C GLN A 259 7.18 -25.24 11.21
N ARG A 260 6.34 -24.83 10.24
CA ARG A 260 6.20 -23.41 9.85
C ARG A 260 5.70 -22.53 11.00
N ARG A 261 4.82 -23.07 11.86
CA ARG A 261 4.30 -22.33 13.04
C ARG A 261 5.35 -22.06 14.11
N LEU A 262 6.47 -22.78 14.09
CA LEU A 262 7.58 -22.58 15.03
C LEU A 262 8.60 -21.55 14.55
N LEU A 263 8.44 -21.05 13.34
CA LEU A 263 9.34 -20.09 12.70
C LEU A 263 8.66 -18.74 12.53
N PRO A 264 9.43 -17.65 12.46
CA PRO A 264 8.91 -16.35 12.11
C PRO A 264 8.20 -16.39 10.76
N GLN A 265 7.10 -15.65 10.65
CA GLN A 265 6.30 -15.64 9.44
C GLN A 265 7.06 -15.01 8.28
N MET A 266 6.99 -15.64 7.11
CA MET A 266 7.48 -15.12 5.84
C MET A 266 6.35 -15.10 4.81
N LEU A 267 5.96 -13.91 4.35
CA LEU A 267 4.86 -13.71 3.39
C LEU A 267 5.37 -13.56 1.94
N MET A 268 6.69 -13.51 1.74
CA MET A 268 7.27 -13.49 0.40
C MET A 268 7.14 -14.85 -0.25
N THR A 269 6.70 -14.87 -1.50
CA THR A 269 6.56 -16.07 -2.33
C THR A 269 7.82 -16.29 -3.18
N ASP A 270 7.87 -17.40 -3.91
CA ASP A 270 8.94 -17.70 -4.88
C ASP A 270 9.20 -16.56 -5.85
N THR A 271 8.15 -15.87 -6.29
CA THR A 271 8.27 -14.72 -7.20
C THR A 271 9.07 -13.60 -6.56
N GLN A 272 8.72 -13.18 -5.33
CA GLN A 272 9.44 -12.12 -4.62
C GLN A 272 10.87 -12.54 -4.29
N ILE A 273 11.06 -13.77 -3.82
CA ILE A 273 12.42 -14.31 -3.52
C ILE A 273 13.28 -14.32 -4.79
N GLY A 274 12.70 -14.71 -5.94
CA GLY A 274 13.40 -14.66 -7.23
C GLY A 274 13.79 -13.24 -7.66
N ILE A 275 12.90 -12.25 -7.41
CA ILE A 275 13.21 -10.84 -7.65
C ILE A 275 14.33 -10.36 -6.73
N VAL A 276 14.27 -10.67 -5.42
CA VAL A 276 15.32 -10.33 -4.45
C VAL A 276 16.67 -10.92 -4.88
N ALA A 277 16.70 -12.20 -5.29
CA ALA A 277 17.90 -12.85 -5.75
C ALA A 277 18.52 -12.17 -6.99
N LYS A 278 17.68 -11.80 -7.97
CA LYS A 278 18.13 -11.07 -9.16
C LYS A 278 18.65 -9.68 -8.80
N SER A 279 17.90 -8.96 -7.97
CA SER A 279 18.22 -7.58 -7.60
C SER A 279 19.47 -7.47 -6.74
N PHE A 280 19.86 -8.54 -6.02
CA PHE A 280 21.10 -8.59 -5.26
C PHE A 280 22.34 -8.26 -6.08
N TYR A 281 22.35 -8.65 -7.37
CA TYR A 281 23.45 -8.35 -8.29
C TYR A 281 23.16 -7.25 -9.31
N HIS A 282 21.89 -6.87 -9.51
CA HIS A 282 21.47 -6.06 -10.65
C HIS A 282 20.60 -4.84 -10.31
N ASP A 283 20.33 -4.59 -9.04
CA ASP A 283 19.58 -3.38 -8.66
C ASP A 283 20.50 -2.15 -8.78
N ASP A 284 20.02 -1.09 -9.41
CA ASP A 284 20.81 0.12 -9.68
C ASP A 284 21.24 0.87 -8.41
N ASN A 285 20.52 0.66 -7.28
CA ASN A 285 20.72 1.42 -6.04
C ASN A 285 21.10 0.57 -4.84
N PHE A 286 20.67 -0.70 -4.81
CA PHE A 286 20.71 -1.55 -3.60
C PHE A 286 21.41 -2.89 -3.84
N SER A 287 22.00 -3.13 -4.99
CA SER A 287 22.79 -4.34 -5.25
C SER A 287 24.03 -4.44 -4.35
N LEU A 288 24.61 -5.63 -4.30
CA LEU A 288 25.93 -5.83 -3.69
C LEU A 288 26.94 -4.92 -4.39
N PRO A 289 27.65 -4.04 -3.65
CA PRO A 289 28.65 -3.17 -4.26
C PRO A 289 29.82 -3.96 -4.88
N ASP A 290 30.36 -3.45 -5.97
CA ASP A 290 31.49 -4.08 -6.66
C ASP A 290 32.68 -4.34 -5.71
N ASN A 291 33.27 -5.52 -5.83
CA ASN A 291 34.38 -5.99 -5.00
C ASN A 291 34.09 -6.12 -3.49
N GLN A 292 32.83 -6.06 -3.07
CA GLN A 292 32.43 -6.36 -1.70
C GLN A 292 31.88 -7.79 -1.58
N LYS A 293 31.97 -8.36 -0.39
CA LYS A 293 31.44 -9.69 -0.04
C LYS A 293 30.30 -9.61 0.97
N GLU A 294 29.94 -8.40 1.32
CA GLU A 294 28.91 -8.11 2.32
C GLU A 294 27.98 -7.01 1.81
N ILE A 295 26.71 -7.16 2.09
CA ILE A 295 25.66 -6.20 1.75
C ILE A 295 25.09 -5.61 3.05
N SER A 296 24.85 -4.30 3.07
CA SER A 296 24.22 -3.68 4.24
C SER A 296 22.77 -4.19 4.42
N MET A 297 22.33 -4.28 5.67
CA MET A 297 20.94 -4.61 5.97
C MET A 297 19.96 -3.57 5.40
N TRP A 298 20.40 -2.31 5.24
CA TRP A 298 19.64 -1.29 4.53
C TRP A 298 19.35 -1.68 3.08
N ASN A 299 20.37 -2.15 2.35
CA ASN A 299 20.19 -2.62 0.99
C ASN A 299 19.30 -3.87 0.95
N VAL A 300 19.53 -4.85 1.85
CA VAL A 300 18.68 -6.04 1.96
C VAL A 300 17.22 -5.65 2.19
N TYR A 301 16.94 -4.71 3.09
CA TYR A 301 15.60 -4.21 3.35
C TYR A 301 14.96 -3.57 2.10
N ASN A 302 15.73 -2.77 1.36
CA ASN A 302 15.26 -2.17 0.11
C ASN A 302 15.04 -3.20 -1.00
N LEU A 303 15.84 -4.27 -1.08
CA LEU A 303 15.59 -5.39 -2.00
C LEU A 303 14.29 -6.13 -1.65
N LEU A 304 14.00 -6.34 -0.36
CA LEU A 304 12.77 -6.98 0.10
C LEU A 304 11.53 -6.11 -0.22
N THR A 305 11.58 -4.83 0.12
CA THR A 305 10.48 -3.88 -0.16
C THR A 305 10.33 -3.60 -1.66
N GLY A 306 11.41 -3.62 -2.42
CA GLY A 306 11.41 -3.54 -3.88
C GLY A 306 10.71 -4.73 -4.53
N ALA A 307 11.02 -5.95 -4.09
CA ALA A 307 10.37 -7.17 -4.58
C ALA A 307 8.87 -7.19 -4.26
N ASN A 308 8.45 -6.53 -3.18
CA ASN A 308 7.04 -6.40 -2.80
C ASN A 308 6.19 -5.64 -3.83
N LYS A 309 6.78 -4.79 -4.67
CA LYS A 309 6.04 -4.09 -5.75
C LYS A 309 5.34 -5.04 -6.72
N SER A 310 5.83 -6.28 -6.84
CA SER A 310 5.19 -7.33 -7.62
C SER A 310 3.97 -7.97 -6.94
N SER A 311 3.65 -7.57 -5.72
CA SER A 311 2.50 -8.09 -4.98
C SER A 311 1.18 -7.49 -5.44
N TYR A 312 0.10 -8.29 -5.38
CA TYR A 312 -1.25 -7.77 -5.58
C TYR A 312 -1.63 -6.78 -4.47
N ILE A 313 -2.53 -5.87 -4.79
CA ILE A 313 -3.00 -4.78 -3.90
C ILE A 313 -3.38 -5.31 -2.50
N ASP A 314 -4.16 -6.37 -2.43
CA ASP A 314 -4.68 -6.95 -1.18
C ASP A 314 -3.61 -7.51 -0.25
N ASN A 315 -2.45 -7.91 -0.78
CA ASN A 315 -1.33 -8.46 -0.01
C ASN A 315 -0.16 -7.48 0.17
N PHE A 316 -0.20 -6.33 -0.51
CA PHE A 316 0.93 -5.41 -0.58
C PHE A 316 1.35 -4.89 0.79
N LEU A 317 0.41 -4.38 1.60
CA LEU A 317 0.73 -3.81 2.91
C LEU A 317 1.16 -4.87 3.93
N ASP A 318 0.55 -6.06 3.93
CA ASP A 318 0.98 -7.15 4.80
C ASP A 318 2.40 -7.58 4.50
N ARG A 319 2.78 -7.65 3.22
CA ARG A 319 4.15 -7.97 2.80
C ARG A 319 5.13 -6.84 3.05
N ALA A 320 4.72 -5.57 2.90
CA ALA A 320 5.55 -4.43 3.26
C ALA A 320 5.89 -4.45 4.75
N TYR A 321 4.89 -4.68 5.59
CA TYR A 321 5.07 -4.88 7.03
C TYR A 321 5.96 -6.09 7.34
N ASN A 322 5.70 -7.23 6.69
CA ASN A 322 6.51 -8.43 6.87
C ASN A 322 7.97 -8.24 6.41
N ALA A 323 8.23 -7.45 5.36
CA ALA A 323 9.58 -7.10 4.96
C ALA A 323 10.35 -6.35 6.08
N THR A 324 9.66 -5.44 6.79
CA THR A 324 10.23 -4.76 7.96
C THR A 324 10.54 -5.75 9.09
N GLN A 325 9.61 -6.68 9.37
CA GLN A 325 9.84 -7.71 10.39
C GLN A 325 11.01 -8.63 10.03
N LEU A 326 11.10 -9.05 8.75
CA LEU A 326 12.22 -9.87 8.25
C LEU A 326 13.55 -9.12 8.39
N ALA A 327 13.61 -7.86 7.96
CA ALA A 327 14.85 -7.08 8.04
C ALA A 327 15.29 -6.86 9.50
N ASP A 328 14.38 -6.50 10.41
CA ASP A 328 14.68 -6.33 11.82
C ASP A 328 15.11 -7.66 12.48
N GLY A 329 14.37 -8.74 12.20
CA GLY A 329 14.69 -10.07 12.72
C GLY A 329 16.02 -10.62 12.21
N LEU A 330 16.30 -10.48 10.91
CA LEU A 330 17.58 -10.87 10.31
C LEU A 330 18.73 -10.02 10.88
N ASN A 331 18.51 -8.70 11.05
CA ASN A 331 19.49 -7.83 11.67
C ASN A 331 19.87 -8.31 13.08
N LYS A 332 18.89 -8.65 13.92
CA LYS A 332 19.15 -9.24 15.25
C LYS A 332 19.83 -10.60 15.17
N ALA A 333 19.46 -11.43 14.18
CA ALA A 333 20.05 -12.75 14.00
C ALA A 333 21.54 -12.70 13.62
N LEU A 334 22.01 -11.64 12.95
CA LEU A 334 23.44 -11.43 12.68
C LEU A 334 24.28 -11.29 13.97
N TYR A 335 23.66 -10.85 15.06
CA TYR A 335 24.28 -10.74 16.38
C TYR A 335 23.95 -11.92 17.32
N GLY A 336 23.31 -12.96 16.79
CA GLY A 336 23.07 -14.21 17.51
C GLY A 336 21.83 -14.24 18.41
N ASP A 337 21.01 -13.18 18.42
CA ASP A 337 19.85 -13.04 19.29
C ASP A 337 18.55 -12.85 18.51
N SER A 338 18.08 -13.92 17.83
CA SER A 338 16.79 -13.88 17.15
C SER A 338 16.26 -15.25 16.77
N GLU A 339 14.95 -15.43 16.82
CA GLU A 339 14.24 -16.57 16.22
C GLU A 339 14.40 -16.64 14.68
N TYR A 340 14.86 -15.53 14.05
CA TYR A 340 15.17 -15.45 12.61
C TYR A 340 16.50 -16.09 12.23
N THR A 341 17.30 -16.54 13.21
CA THR A 341 18.59 -17.24 13.00
C THR A 341 18.44 -18.44 12.04
N TRP A 342 17.30 -19.12 12.08
CA TRP A 342 16.99 -20.19 11.15
C TRP A 342 17.15 -19.80 9.67
N PHE A 343 16.90 -18.57 9.31
CA PHE A 343 16.98 -18.11 7.91
C PHE A 343 18.42 -17.92 7.41
N ILE A 344 19.42 -17.77 8.29
CA ILE A 344 20.80 -17.39 7.92
C ILE A 344 21.88 -18.36 8.44
N GLN A 345 21.47 -19.51 8.99
CA GLN A 345 22.38 -20.56 9.48
C GLN A 345 22.22 -21.89 8.74
#